data_4754234a373cd7e1b011a9e034ff473f
#
_entry.id   4754234a373cd7e1b011a9e034ff473f
#
_cell.length_a   1.000
_cell.length_b   1.000
_cell.length_c   1.000
_cell.angle_alpha   90.00
_cell.angle_beta   90.00
_cell.angle_gamma   90.00
#
_symmetry.space_group_name_H-M   'P 1'
#
loop_
_entity.id
_entity.type
_entity.pdbx_description
1 polymer ?
#
loop_
_entity_poly.entity_id
_entity_poly.type
_entity_poly.pdbx_seq_one_letter_code
_entity_poly.pdbx_strand_id
1 'polypeptide(L)'
;QVVEINNQIKVLEGREENEIERILAELSARVSMYKGAIEQDYDALTTLDFIFARAKLSFDMNACAPVLLEDGSRCRLLRARHPLLDKDKAVPIDIAIGNDYDTLVITGPNTGGKTVSLKTLGLLSLMAASGLHIPANEQSEIGLFEHVYADIGDEQSIEQSLSTFSAHMKT
;
A
#
# COMPACT_ATOMS: atom_id res chain seq x y z
N GLN A 1 -16.01 -67.11 -14.34
CA GLN A 1 -16.78 -65.96 -14.80
C GLN A 1 -16.57 -64.70 -13.96
N VAL A 2 -16.87 -64.67 -12.64
CA VAL A 2 -16.71 -63.46 -11.79
C VAL A 2 -15.25 -63.03 -11.68
N VAL A 3 -14.32 -63.96 -11.47
CA VAL A 3 -12.87 -63.67 -11.39
C VAL A 3 -12.34 -63.13 -12.74
N GLU A 4 -12.83 -63.64 -13.83
CA GLU A 4 -12.41 -63.24 -15.16
C GLU A 4 -12.90 -61.82 -15.52
N ILE A 5 -14.15 -61.51 -15.16
CA ILE A 5 -14.71 -60.14 -15.29
C ILE A 5 -13.93 -59.15 -14.42
N ASN A 6 -13.62 -59.49 -13.16
CA ASN A 6 -12.86 -58.64 -12.27
C ASN A 6 -11.43 -58.37 -12.78
N ASN A 7 -10.79 -59.36 -13.38
CA ASN A 7 -9.50 -59.21 -14.02
C ASN A 7 -9.58 -58.28 -15.28
N GLN A 8 -10.66 -58.43 -16.07
CA GLN A 8 -10.89 -57.53 -17.22
C GLN A 8 -11.11 -56.09 -16.78
N ILE A 9 -11.87 -55.84 -15.71
CA ILE A 9 -12.07 -54.53 -15.14
C ILE A 9 -10.73 -53.90 -14.73
N LYS A 10 -9.90 -54.63 -13.98
CA LYS A 10 -8.57 -54.12 -13.58
C LYS A 10 -7.65 -53.80 -14.76
N VAL A 11 -7.73 -54.60 -15.83
CA VAL A 11 -6.95 -54.32 -17.05
C VAL A 11 -7.46 -53.08 -17.75
N LEU A 12 -8.76 -52.82 -17.77
CA LEU A 12 -9.36 -51.63 -18.35
C LEU A 12 -9.04 -50.39 -17.51
N GLU A 13 -9.15 -50.48 -16.20
CA GLU A 13 -8.74 -49.38 -15.27
C GLU A 13 -7.26 -49.01 -15.48
N GLY A 14 -6.36 -49.98 -15.55
CA GLY A 14 -4.95 -49.70 -15.81
C GLY A 14 -4.69 -49.10 -17.21
N ARG A 15 -5.51 -49.41 -18.23
CA ARG A 15 -5.41 -48.78 -19.54
C ARG A 15 -5.93 -47.36 -19.51
N GLU A 16 -7.01 -47.08 -18.77
CA GLU A 16 -7.55 -45.77 -18.57
C GLU A 16 -6.53 -44.83 -17.90
N GLU A 17 -5.91 -45.28 -16.78
CA GLU A 17 -4.87 -44.52 -16.07
C GLU A 17 -3.69 -44.19 -17.00
N ASN A 18 -3.18 -45.18 -17.75
CA ASN A 18 -2.08 -44.94 -18.69
C ASN A 18 -2.46 -43.95 -19.81
N GLU A 19 -3.70 -43.98 -20.30
CA GLU A 19 -4.16 -43.04 -21.34
C GLU A 19 -4.34 -41.64 -20.78
N ILE A 20 -4.82 -41.50 -19.55
CA ILE A 20 -4.89 -40.22 -18.85
C ILE A 20 -3.48 -39.63 -18.70
N GLU A 21 -2.51 -40.39 -18.21
CA GLU A 21 -1.13 -39.96 -18.08
C GLU A 21 -0.53 -39.52 -19.43
N ARG A 22 -0.80 -40.28 -20.50
CA ARG A 22 -0.33 -39.97 -21.86
C ARG A 22 -0.89 -38.63 -22.33
N ILE A 23 -2.20 -38.41 -22.15
CA ILE A 23 -2.87 -37.16 -22.54
C ILE A 23 -2.32 -35.98 -21.75
N LEU A 24 -2.18 -36.13 -20.42
CA LEU A 24 -1.64 -35.07 -19.56
C LEU A 24 -0.20 -34.73 -19.93
N ALA A 25 0.62 -35.72 -20.22
CA ALA A 25 2.01 -35.50 -20.65
C ALA A 25 2.07 -34.75 -21.99
N GLU A 26 1.21 -35.12 -22.95
CA GLU A 26 1.14 -34.42 -24.24
C GLU A 26 0.69 -32.96 -24.08
N LEU A 27 -0.35 -32.71 -23.29
CA LEU A 27 -0.84 -31.36 -23.02
C LEU A 27 0.23 -30.52 -22.29
N SER A 28 0.89 -31.09 -21.30
CA SER A 28 1.98 -30.43 -20.57
C SER A 28 3.16 -30.08 -21.48
N ALA A 29 3.52 -30.98 -22.39
CA ALA A 29 4.57 -30.73 -23.37
C ALA A 29 4.20 -29.58 -24.32
N ARG A 30 2.94 -29.51 -24.77
CA ARG A 30 2.46 -28.41 -25.60
C ARG A 30 2.50 -27.06 -24.87
N VAL A 31 2.06 -27.00 -23.61
CA VAL A 31 2.11 -25.78 -22.80
C VAL A 31 3.57 -25.38 -22.54
N SER A 32 4.45 -26.35 -22.27
CA SER A 32 5.87 -26.09 -22.02
C SER A 32 6.59 -25.32 -23.15
N MET A 33 6.15 -25.51 -24.41
CA MET A 33 6.70 -24.74 -25.54
C MET A 33 6.44 -23.23 -25.43
N TYR A 34 5.41 -22.82 -24.72
CA TYR A 34 5.04 -21.42 -24.54
C TYR A 34 5.40 -20.87 -23.14
N LYS A 35 6.16 -21.64 -22.36
CA LYS A 35 6.52 -21.27 -20.99
C LYS A 35 7.06 -19.84 -20.89
N GLY A 36 8.04 -19.48 -21.74
CA GLY A 36 8.66 -18.17 -21.70
C GLY A 36 7.68 -17.03 -22.02
N ALA A 37 6.78 -17.24 -22.98
CA ALA A 37 5.76 -16.25 -23.32
C ALA A 37 4.74 -16.08 -22.17
N ILE A 38 4.31 -17.18 -21.55
CA ILE A 38 3.38 -17.18 -20.42
C ILE A 38 3.99 -16.47 -19.22
N GLU A 39 5.28 -16.70 -18.92
CA GLU A 39 6.00 -16.01 -17.84
C GLU A 39 6.08 -14.49 -18.10
N GLN A 40 6.42 -14.08 -19.32
CA GLN A 40 6.44 -12.67 -19.71
C GLN A 40 5.06 -12.00 -19.59
N ASP A 41 4.02 -12.67 -20.07
CA ASP A 41 2.64 -12.18 -19.97
C ASP A 41 2.20 -12.04 -18.50
N TYR A 42 2.55 -13.00 -17.66
CA TYR A 42 2.27 -12.95 -16.22
C TYR A 42 2.93 -11.73 -15.55
N ASP A 43 4.21 -11.48 -15.82
CA ASP A 43 4.95 -10.35 -15.27
C ASP A 43 4.36 -9.02 -15.78
N ALA A 44 4.02 -8.94 -17.06
CA ALA A 44 3.40 -7.77 -17.65
C ALA A 44 2.01 -7.49 -17.03
N LEU A 45 1.18 -8.51 -16.87
CA LEU A 45 -0.13 -8.38 -16.24
C LEU A 45 -0.04 -7.96 -14.78
N THR A 46 0.89 -8.53 -14.03
CA THR A 46 1.14 -8.16 -12.62
C THR A 46 1.56 -6.69 -12.51
N THR A 47 2.44 -6.24 -13.40
CA THR A 47 2.88 -4.84 -13.44
C THR A 47 1.71 -3.91 -13.78
N LEU A 48 0.90 -4.26 -14.77
CA LEU A 48 -0.28 -3.48 -15.17
C LEU A 48 -1.32 -3.42 -14.04
N ASP A 49 -1.59 -4.53 -13.37
CA ASP A 49 -2.54 -4.56 -12.24
C ASP A 49 -2.09 -3.61 -11.12
N PHE A 50 -0.80 -3.62 -10.79
CA PHE A 50 -0.23 -2.70 -9.81
C PHE A 50 -0.36 -1.23 -10.22
N ILE A 51 -0.09 -0.91 -11.50
CA ILE A 51 -0.25 0.46 -12.03
C ILE A 51 -1.71 0.89 -11.93
N PHE A 52 -2.65 0.04 -12.34
CA PHE A 52 -4.08 0.35 -12.26
C PHE A 52 -4.59 0.49 -10.83
N ALA A 53 -4.11 -0.35 -9.91
CA ALA A 53 -4.46 -0.24 -8.50
C ALA A 53 -4.03 1.12 -7.91
N ARG A 54 -2.81 1.57 -8.22
CA ARG A 54 -2.32 2.90 -7.82
C ARG A 54 -3.11 4.04 -8.45
N ALA A 55 -3.42 3.94 -9.74
CA ALA A 55 -4.23 4.93 -10.43
C ALA A 55 -5.65 5.02 -9.83
N LYS A 56 -6.29 3.88 -9.58
CA LYS A 56 -7.60 3.82 -8.93
C LYS A 56 -7.58 4.46 -7.54
N LEU A 57 -6.57 4.12 -6.72
CA LEU A 57 -6.39 4.71 -5.40
C LEU A 57 -6.25 6.24 -5.49
N SER A 58 -5.50 6.75 -6.48
CA SER A 58 -5.35 8.18 -6.72
C SER A 58 -6.70 8.86 -7.03
N PHE A 59 -7.51 8.28 -7.89
CA PHE A 59 -8.85 8.79 -8.20
C PHE A 59 -9.78 8.75 -6.99
N ASP A 60 -9.77 7.65 -6.25
CA ASP A 60 -10.65 7.49 -5.07
C ASP A 60 -10.36 8.54 -3.99
N MET A 61 -9.09 8.96 -3.85
CA MET A 61 -8.67 9.97 -2.88
C MET A 61 -8.68 11.41 -3.42
N ASN A 62 -9.00 11.63 -4.71
CA ASN A 62 -8.75 12.90 -5.40
C ASN A 62 -7.30 13.38 -5.18
N ALA A 63 -6.35 12.47 -5.39
CA ALA A 63 -4.94 12.68 -5.13
C ALA A 63 -4.21 13.18 -6.38
N CYS A 64 -3.11 13.91 -6.15
CA CYS A 64 -2.22 14.40 -7.20
C CYS A 64 -0.78 13.94 -6.94
N ALA A 65 0.03 13.90 -7.99
CA ALA A 65 1.47 13.69 -7.85
C ALA A 65 2.10 14.89 -7.15
N PRO A 66 2.78 14.73 -6.01
CA PRO A 66 3.56 15.81 -5.42
C PRO A 66 4.85 16.06 -6.20
N VAL A 67 5.42 17.25 -6.04
CA VAL A 67 6.79 17.52 -6.47
C VAL A 67 7.75 16.86 -5.49
N LEU A 68 8.52 15.88 -5.94
CA LEU A 68 9.52 15.20 -5.12
C LEU A 68 10.84 15.99 -5.13
N LEU A 69 11.41 16.20 -3.95
CA LEU A 69 12.68 16.88 -3.76
C LEU A 69 13.72 15.85 -3.28
N GLU A 70 14.82 15.74 -3.99
CA GLU A 70 15.88 14.75 -3.71
C GLU A 70 16.63 15.03 -2.41
N ASP A 71 16.67 16.29 -1.99
CA ASP A 71 17.48 16.73 -0.85
C ASP A 71 16.89 16.38 0.53
N GLY A 72 15.67 15.85 0.59
CA GLY A 72 15.03 15.45 1.86
C GLY A 72 14.85 16.58 2.88
N SER A 73 15.14 17.83 2.50
CA SER A 73 15.30 18.94 3.44
C SER A 73 13.99 19.60 3.83
N ARG A 74 12.95 19.48 3.00
CA ARG A 74 11.71 20.23 3.23
C ARG A 74 10.46 19.47 2.82
N CYS A 75 9.36 19.85 3.44
CA CYS A 75 8.02 19.40 3.07
C CYS A 75 7.07 20.59 3.07
N ARG A 76 6.31 20.76 2.00
CA ARG A 76 5.27 21.79 1.87
C ARG A 76 4.01 21.14 1.32
N LEU A 77 3.06 20.89 2.18
CA LEU A 77 1.76 20.33 1.82
C LEU A 77 0.74 21.47 1.71
N LEU A 78 0.04 21.53 0.60
CA LEU A 78 -1.01 22.51 0.33
C LEU A 78 -2.35 21.79 0.22
N ARG A 79 -3.33 22.25 0.99
CA ARG A 79 -4.69 21.67 1.05
C ARG A 79 -4.69 20.16 1.26
N ALA A 80 -3.77 19.67 2.05
CA ALA A 80 -3.61 18.24 2.34
C ALA A 80 -4.76 17.72 3.19
N ARG A 81 -5.23 16.51 2.89
CA ARG A 81 -6.26 15.81 3.66
C ARG A 81 -5.71 14.46 4.12
N HIS A 82 -6.18 14.00 5.26
CA HIS A 82 -5.84 12.65 5.72
C HIS A 82 -6.55 11.61 4.84
N PRO A 83 -5.84 10.67 4.20
CA PRO A 83 -6.41 9.76 3.20
C PRO A 83 -7.48 8.80 3.74
N LEU A 84 -7.48 8.53 5.04
CA LEU A 84 -8.44 7.65 5.69
C LEU A 84 -9.66 8.39 6.28
N LEU A 85 -9.73 9.71 6.15
CA LEU A 85 -10.92 10.46 6.53
C LEU A 85 -11.86 10.62 5.34
N ASP A 86 -13.15 10.76 5.64
CA ASP A 86 -14.16 11.07 4.63
C ASP A 86 -13.76 12.35 3.88
N LYS A 87 -13.54 12.22 2.57
CA LYS A 87 -13.04 13.30 1.71
C LYS A 87 -13.93 14.55 1.70
N ASP A 88 -15.21 14.38 1.96
CA ASP A 88 -16.19 15.47 1.95
C ASP A 88 -16.27 16.20 3.31
N LYS A 89 -15.77 15.55 4.38
CA LYS A 89 -15.76 16.08 5.75
C LYS A 89 -14.36 16.51 6.22
N ALA A 90 -13.32 15.96 5.60
CA ALA A 90 -11.94 16.27 5.97
C ALA A 90 -11.61 17.73 5.66
N VAL A 91 -11.25 18.50 6.67
CA VAL A 91 -10.78 19.87 6.52
C VAL A 91 -9.37 19.84 5.95
N PRO A 92 -9.12 20.46 4.78
CA PRO A 92 -7.77 20.52 4.22
C PRO A 92 -6.87 21.42 5.05
N ILE A 93 -5.60 21.03 5.19
CA ILE A 93 -4.59 21.76 5.95
C ILE A 93 -3.40 22.13 5.08
N ASP A 94 -2.77 23.27 5.39
CA ASP A 94 -1.50 23.68 4.82
C ASP A 94 -0.41 23.51 5.89
N ILE A 95 0.66 22.77 5.55
CA ILE A 95 1.80 22.52 6.45
C ILE A 95 3.08 22.72 5.67
N ALA A 96 4.04 23.43 6.27
CA ALA A 96 5.39 23.57 5.71
C ALA A 96 6.42 23.35 6.83
N ILE A 97 7.55 22.73 6.48
CA ILE A 97 8.72 22.55 7.34
C ILE A 97 9.97 22.40 6.49
N GLY A 98 11.13 22.84 6.98
CA GLY A 98 12.42 22.66 6.35
C GLY A 98 12.90 23.78 5.44
N ASN A 99 12.14 24.90 5.27
CA ASN A 99 12.62 26.07 4.56
C ASN A 99 13.30 27.05 5.53
N ASP A 100 12.47 27.76 6.32
CA ASP A 100 12.92 28.80 7.22
C ASP A 100 13.07 28.29 8.66
N TYR A 101 12.58 27.09 8.95
CA TYR A 101 12.57 26.48 10.27
C TYR A 101 12.56 24.94 10.19
N ASP A 102 13.28 24.31 11.12
CA ASP A 102 13.42 22.85 11.23
C ASP A 102 12.45 22.22 12.22
N THR A 103 11.72 23.04 12.94
CA THR A 103 10.79 22.61 13.99
C THR A 103 9.43 23.26 13.82
N LEU A 104 8.38 22.46 13.80
CA LEU A 104 7.00 22.90 13.76
C LEU A 104 6.28 22.49 15.06
N VAL A 105 5.78 23.47 15.82
CA VAL A 105 5.00 23.26 17.02
C VAL A 105 3.53 23.50 16.74
N ILE A 106 2.70 22.45 16.87
CA ILE A 106 1.25 22.51 16.65
C ILE A 106 0.55 22.59 18.02
N THR A 107 -0.07 23.73 18.32
CA THR A 107 -0.80 23.98 19.57
C THR A 107 -2.29 24.16 19.33
N GLY A 108 -3.08 23.96 20.36
CA GLY A 108 -4.54 24.15 20.29
C GLY A 108 -5.32 23.13 21.14
N PRO A 109 -6.66 23.21 21.15
CA PRO A 109 -7.51 22.27 21.88
C PRO A 109 -7.42 20.84 21.33
N ASN A 110 -7.77 19.82 22.12
CA ASN A 110 -7.68 18.42 21.70
C ASN A 110 -8.59 18.09 20.49
N THR A 111 -9.69 18.78 20.36
CA THR A 111 -10.62 18.65 19.22
C THR A 111 -10.17 19.41 17.97
N GLY A 112 -9.06 20.14 18.03
CA GLY A 112 -8.56 21.03 16.96
C GLY A 112 -7.80 20.32 15.84
N GLY A 113 -7.74 18.99 15.81
CA GLY A 113 -7.10 18.24 14.73
C GLY A 113 -5.56 18.16 14.80
N LYS A 114 -4.91 18.51 15.90
CA LYS A 114 -3.44 18.45 16.08
C LYS A 114 -2.87 17.10 15.67
N THR A 115 -3.37 16.03 16.28
CA THR A 115 -2.92 14.64 16.01
C THR A 115 -3.19 14.22 14.56
N VAL A 116 -4.33 14.63 14.00
CA VAL A 116 -4.65 14.36 12.59
C VAL A 116 -3.68 15.08 11.66
N SER A 117 -3.33 16.32 11.94
CA SER A 117 -2.37 17.08 11.14
C SER A 117 -0.98 16.42 11.13
N LEU A 118 -0.53 15.95 12.29
CA LEU A 118 0.75 15.26 12.44
C LEU A 118 0.73 13.90 11.70
N LYS A 119 -0.33 13.12 11.87
CA LYS A 119 -0.54 11.87 11.13
C LYS A 119 -0.61 12.11 9.62
N THR A 120 -1.26 13.18 9.17
CA THR A 120 -1.35 13.54 7.76
C THR A 120 0.03 13.82 7.18
N LEU A 121 0.84 14.64 7.84
CA LEU A 121 2.20 14.96 7.39
C LEU A 121 3.04 13.68 7.23
N GLY A 122 3.10 12.85 8.26
CA GLY A 122 3.90 11.60 8.22
C GLY A 122 3.40 10.62 7.16
N LEU A 123 2.07 10.39 7.09
CA LEU A 123 1.50 9.43 6.14
C LEU A 123 1.67 9.86 4.69
N LEU A 124 1.45 11.15 4.38
CA LEU A 124 1.62 11.64 3.01
C LEU A 124 3.09 11.63 2.57
N SER A 125 4.02 11.87 3.49
CA SER A 125 5.46 11.71 3.20
C SER A 125 5.81 10.26 2.86
N LEU A 126 5.30 9.29 3.62
CA LEU A 126 5.51 7.86 3.34
C LEU A 126 4.82 7.42 2.04
N MET A 127 3.62 7.92 1.76
CA MET A 127 2.91 7.65 0.49
C MET A 127 3.73 8.15 -0.71
N ALA A 128 4.22 9.39 -0.64
CA ALA A 128 5.05 9.97 -1.70
C ALA A 128 6.36 9.20 -1.91
N ALA A 129 7.06 8.82 -0.82
CA ALA A 129 8.25 7.99 -0.87
C ALA A 129 7.99 6.60 -1.47
N SER A 130 6.76 6.07 -1.32
CA SER A 130 6.32 4.81 -1.94
C SER A 130 5.85 5.00 -3.40
N GLY A 131 5.97 6.20 -3.97
CA GLY A 131 5.55 6.55 -5.32
C GLY A 131 4.04 6.59 -5.50
N LEU A 132 3.27 6.83 -4.46
CA LEU A 132 1.83 7.05 -4.52
C LEU A 132 1.51 8.53 -4.68
N HIS A 133 0.40 8.84 -5.33
CA HIS A 133 -0.20 10.16 -5.28
C HIS A 133 -0.74 10.46 -3.88
N ILE A 134 -0.81 11.72 -3.53
CA ILE A 134 -1.26 12.19 -2.22
C ILE A 134 -2.52 13.09 -2.34
N PRO A 135 -3.47 13.02 -1.41
CA PRO A 135 -4.66 13.88 -1.40
C PRO A 135 -4.30 15.32 -0.94
N ALA A 136 -3.58 16.04 -1.78
CA ALA A 136 -3.13 17.40 -1.58
C ALA A 136 -3.15 18.16 -2.93
N ASN A 137 -2.84 19.45 -2.93
CA ASN A 137 -2.71 20.21 -4.16
C ASN A 137 -1.45 19.78 -4.94
N GLU A 138 -1.51 19.83 -6.26
CA GLU A 138 -0.42 19.44 -7.17
C GLU A 138 0.89 20.23 -6.97
N GLN A 139 0.82 21.41 -6.36
CA GLN A 139 1.99 22.21 -6.01
C GLN A 139 2.60 21.85 -4.66
N SER A 140 2.17 20.76 -4.05
CA SER A 140 2.77 20.26 -2.81
C SER A 140 4.15 19.68 -3.10
N GLU A 141 5.12 20.00 -2.25
CA GLU A 141 6.52 19.59 -2.35
C GLU A 141 6.82 18.65 -1.18
N ILE A 142 7.46 17.52 -1.46
CA ILE A 142 7.87 16.55 -0.42
C ILE A 142 9.31 16.14 -0.65
N GLY A 143 10.15 16.36 0.36
CA GLY A 143 11.49 15.81 0.42
C GLY A 143 11.47 14.30 0.63
N LEU A 144 12.38 13.59 -0.01
CA LEU A 144 12.58 12.17 0.21
C LEU A 144 13.41 11.97 1.48
N PHE A 145 12.72 11.85 2.62
CA PHE A 145 13.35 11.60 3.91
C PHE A 145 13.88 10.18 3.99
N GLU A 146 15.10 10.00 4.48
CA GLU A 146 15.68 8.67 4.71
C GLU A 146 14.94 7.91 5.81
N HIS A 147 14.47 8.64 6.83
CA HIS A 147 13.77 8.05 7.98
C HIS A 147 12.58 8.92 8.41
N VAL A 148 11.49 8.28 8.75
CA VAL A 148 10.33 8.92 9.37
C VAL A 148 10.03 8.22 10.69
N TYR A 149 10.21 8.92 11.79
CA TYR A 149 9.90 8.44 13.13
C TYR A 149 8.63 9.12 13.62
N ALA A 150 7.70 8.37 14.18
CA ALA A 150 6.46 8.90 14.73
C ALA A 150 6.24 8.35 16.13
N ASP A 151 6.09 9.25 17.07
CA ASP A 151 5.67 8.93 18.43
C ASP A 151 4.29 9.56 18.67
N ILE A 152 3.25 8.74 18.56
CA ILE A 152 1.86 9.18 18.59
C ILE A 152 1.14 8.35 19.67
N GLY A 153 1.08 8.91 20.90
CA GLY A 153 0.35 8.30 22.01
C GLY A 153 -1.17 8.35 21.78
N ASP A 154 -1.88 7.25 22.10
CA ASP A 154 -3.34 7.22 22.13
C ASP A 154 -3.86 7.93 23.38
N GLU A 155 -4.53 9.07 23.22
CA GLU A 155 -5.24 9.78 24.30
C GLU A 155 -6.52 9.05 24.76
N GLN A 156 -6.80 7.83 24.29
CA GLN A 156 -8.08 7.14 24.54
C GLN A 156 -8.10 6.18 25.74
N SER A 157 -7.04 6.02 26.49
CA SER A 157 -7.14 5.30 27.76
C SER A 157 -7.54 6.27 28.87
N ILE A 158 -8.80 6.24 29.22
CA ILE A 158 -9.43 7.04 30.31
C ILE A 158 -8.76 6.79 31.69
N GLU A 159 -7.95 5.76 31.84
CA GLU A 159 -7.23 5.41 33.04
C GLU A 159 -5.77 5.91 33.14
N GLN A 160 -5.22 6.49 32.07
CA GLN A 160 -3.88 7.06 32.07
C GLN A 160 -3.92 8.54 31.69
N SER A 161 -4.44 9.37 32.60
CA SER A 161 -4.44 10.83 32.47
C SER A 161 -3.06 11.50 32.71
N LEU A 162 -1.99 10.73 32.58
CA LEU A 162 -0.65 11.27 32.39
C LEU A 162 -0.49 11.60 30.91
N SER A 163 -0.31 12.89 30.62
CA SER A 163 -0.09 13.34 29.24
C SER A 163 0.99 12.47 28.58
N THR A 164 0.86 12.24 27.27
CA THR A 164 1.87 11.55 26.44
C THR A 164 3.29 12.02 26.75
N PHE A 165 3.49 13.31 27.02
CA PHE A 165 4.74 13.88 27.47
C PHE A 165 5.29 13.24 28.74
N SER A 166 4.45 12.99 29.77
CA SER A 166 4.88 12.37 31.02
C SER A 166 5.16 10.87 30.91
N ALA A 167 4.52 10.19 29.93
CA ALA A 167 4.77 8.77 29.66
C ALA A 167 6.14 8.57 28.98
N HIS A 168 6.52 9.47 28.07
CA HIS A 168 7.77 9.38 27.32
C HIS A 168 8.99 9.89 28.08
N MET A 169 8.81 10.67 29.16
CA MET A 169 9.91 11.12 30.01
C MET A 169 10.37 10.07 31.03
N LYS A 170 9.77 8.86 31.04
CA LYS A 170 10.13 7.77 32.00
C LYS A 170 10.95 6.64 31.34
N THR A 171 11.29 6.76 30.06
CA THR A 171 12.22 5.88 29.35
C THR A 171 13.54 6.59 29.21
#